data_4c0b04d74da7076efe893cb2ea09b5db
#
_entry.id   4c0b04d74da7076efe893cb2ea09b5db
#
_cell.length_a   1.000
_cell.length_b   1.000
_cell.length_c   1.000
_cell.angle_alpha   90.00
_cell.angle_beta   90.00
_cell.angle_gamma   90.00
#
_symmetry.space_group_name_H-M   'P 1'
#
loop_
_entity.id
_entity.type
_entity.pdbx_description
1 polymer ?
#
loop_
_entity_poly.entity_id
_entity_poly.type
_entity_poly.pdbx_seq_one_letter_code
_entity_poly.pdbx_strand_id
1 'polypeptide(L)'
;MVKTKTEQAIINALEAVAPQHDVDIVDIELVGATKAPCVRVRIEGAEGQSLSLNDVTANTKWVGDVIEELDPISSSYTLEVSSPGMARPLRRPCDFARFVGENCELTSTATEGRRKYAGKIAAATEANVTLELEDGESVTLDFSDVKKCKLKPTYDFKPAKEGK
;
A
#
# COMPACT_ATOMS: atom_id res chain seq x y z
N MET A 1 3.32 9.87 -1.30
CA MET A 1 3.83 9.09 -0.15
C MET A 1 5.33 8.92 -0.26
N VAL A 2 5.97 8.81 0.87
CA VAL A 2 7.43 8.76 0.93
C VAL A 2 7.92 7.32 0.83
N LYS A 3 8.75 7.05 -0.16
CA LYS A 3 9.40 5.76 -0.35
C LYS A 3 10.90 5.98 -0.41
N THR A 4 11.66 4.95 -0.03
CA THR A 4 13.11 5.01 -0.19
C THR A 4 13.47 4.98 -1.68
N LYS A 5 14.70 5.35 -2.00
CA LYS A 5 15.15 5.31 -3.39
C LYS A 5 15.06 3.91 -3.97
N THR A 6 15.44 2.92 -3.17
CA THR A 6 15.40 1.51 -3.58
C THR A 6 13.96 1.06 -3.82
N GLU A 7 13.06 1.36 -2.89
CA GLU A 7 11.65 1.03 -3.05
C GLU A 7 11.08 1.69 -4.30
N GLN A 8 11.36 2.97 -4.50
CA GLN A 8 10.85 3.69 -5.66
C GLN A 8 11.38 3.14 -6.97
N ALA A 9 12.66 2.75 -7.00
CA ALA A 9 13.26 2.15 -8.19
C ALA A 9 12.57 0.83 -8.55
N ILE A 10 12.26 0.01 -7.54
CA ILE A 10 11.56 -1.26 -7.76
C ILE A 10 10.14 -0.99 -8.24
N ILE A 11 9.44 -0.03 -7.62
CA ILE A 11 8.09 0.36 -8.02
C ILE A 11 8.08 0.76 -9.49
N ASN A 12 8.98 1.65 -9.89
CA ASN A 12 9.03 2.12 -11.27
C ASN A 12 9.27 0.99 -12.26
N ALA A 13 10.20 0.10 -11.93
CA ALA A 13 10.54 -1.02 -12.81
C ALA A 13 9.38 -1.99 -12.95
N LEU A 14 8.70 -2.31 -11.86
CA LEU A 14 7.57 -3.24 -11.90
C LEU A 14 6.35 -2.61 -12.56
N GLU A 15 6.09 -1.34 -12.30
CA GLU A 15 4.95 -0.65 -12.93
C GLU A 15 5.10 -0.55 -14.45
N ALA A 16 6.32 -0.53 -14.95
CA ALA A 16 6.56 -0.50 -16.39
C ALA A 16 6.15 -1.81 -17.07
N VAL A 17 6.21 -2.92 -16.35
CA VAL A 17 5.93 -4.26 -16.89
C VAL A 17 4.53 -4.76 -16.51
N ALA A 18 4.01 -4.31 -15.39
CA ALA A 18 2.75 -4.82 -14.84
C ALA A 18 1.57 -4.81 -15.83
N PRO A 19 1.37 -3.79 -16.68
CA PRO A 19 0.26 -3.81 -17.63
C PRO A 19 0.30 -4.99 -18.60
N GLN A 20 1.48 -5.50 -18.91
CA GLN A 20 1.63 -6.66 -19.81
C GLN A 20 1.07 -7.93 -19.16
N HIS A 21 0.91 -7.94 -17.86
CA HIS A 21 0.42 -9.09 -17.11
C HIS A 21 -0.96 -8.87 -16.50
N ASP A 22 -1.62 -7.78 -16.87
CA ASP A 22 -2.95 -7.39 -16.37
C ASP A 22 -2.99 -7.31 -14.84
N VAL A 23 -1.93 -6.79 -14.25
CA VAL A 23 -1.86 -6.58 -12.80
C VAL A 23 -1.49 -5.15 -12.48
N ASP A 24 -1.84 -4.74 -11.27
CA ASP A 24 -1.52 -3.43 -10.72
C ASP A 24 -0.63 -3.62 -9.50
N ILE A 25 0.38 -2.78 -9.38
CA ILE A 25 1.28 -2.80 -8.23
C ILE A 25 0.66 -1.96 -7.13
N VAL A 26 0.19 -2.62 -6.08
CA VAL A 26 -0.45 -1.94 -4.97
C VAL A 26 0.59 -1.27 -4.09
N ASP A 27 1.62 -1.99 -3.70
CA ASP A 27 2.67 -1.44 -2.88
C ASP A 27 3.91 -2.31 -2.91
N ILE A 28 5.04 -1.71 -2.58
CA ILE A 28 6.32 -2.40 -2.43
C ILE A 28 6.97 -1.87 -1.17
N GLU A 29 7.40 -2.79 -0.31
CA GLU A 29 8.08 -2.44 0.93
C GLU A 29 9.35 -3.27 1.08
N LEU A 30 10.39 -2.64 1.60
CA LEU A 30 11.58 -3.36 2.06
C LEU A 30 11.46 -3.49 3.56
N VAL A 31 11.38 -4.72 4.05
CA VAL A 31 11.21 -4.98 5.48
C VAL A 31 12.28 -5.93 5.98
N GLY A 32 12.55 -5.88 7.28
CA GLY A 32 13.50 -6.77 7.92
C GLY A 32 14.91 -6.21 7.97
N ALA A 33 15.87 -7.09 8.21
CA ALA A 33 17.27 -6.70 8.41
C ALA A 33 17.90 -6.21 7.11
N THR A 34 18.76 -5.20 7.22
CA THR A 34 19.45 -4.66 6.06
C THR A 34 20.34 -5.67 5.35
N LYS A 35 20.82 -6.68 6.07
CA LYS A 35 21.70 -7.70 5.48
C LYS A 35 20.93 -8.74 4.66
N ALA A 36 19.67 -8.94 4.96
CA ALA A 36 18.82 -9.91 4.27
C ALA A 36 17.40 -9.41 4.30
N PRO A 37 17.13 -8.31 3.58
CA PRO A 37 15.78 -7.74 3.60
C PRO A 37 14.79 -8.62 2.85
N CYS A 38 13.51 -8.41 3.15
CA CYS A 38 12.44 -8.98 2.37
C CYS A 38 11.85 -7.90 1.49
N VAL A 39 11.76 -8.17 0.19
CA VAL A 39 11.05 -7.30 -0.73
C VAL A 39 9.62 -7.80 -0.76
N ARG A 40 8.71 -7.03 -0.20
CA ARG A 40 7.30 -7.38 -0.14
C ARG A 40 6.57 -6.63 -1.23
N VAL A 41 6.02 -7.37 -2.19
CA VAL A 41 5.30 -6.83 -3.33
C VAL A 41 3.83 -7.23 -3.21
N ARG A 42 2.95 -6.24 -3.20
CA ARG A 42 1.51 -6.50 -3.16
C ARG A 42 0.92 -6.13 -4.50
N ILE A 43 0.17 -7.06 -5.07
CA ILE A 43 -0.42 -6.89 -6.40
C ILE A 43 -1.91 -7.20 -6.37
N GLU A 44 -2.64 -6.61 -7.32
CA GLU A 44 -4.03 -6.98 -7.57
C GLU A 44 -4.24 -6.99 -9.08
N GLY A 45 -5.37 -7.51 -9.53
CA GLY A 45 -5.68 -7.50 -10.95
C GLY A 45 -5.93 -6.09 -11.46
N ALA A 46 -5.81 -5.91 -12.77
CA ALA A 46 -6.11 -4.63 -13.39
C ALA A 46 -7.52 -4.19 -13.01
N GLU A 47 -7.70 -2.89 -12.82
CA GLU A 47 -8.97 -2.29 -12.43
C GLU A 47 -9.47 -2.78 -11.06
N GLY A 48 -8.54 -3.19 -10.20
CA GLY A 48 -8.88 -3.57 -8.83
C GLY A 48 -9.43 -4.98 -8.67
N GLN A 49 -9.31 -5.82 -9.68
CA GLN A 49 -9.83 -7.19 -9.59
C GLN A 49 -9.03 -8.01 -8.60
N SER A 50 -9.71 -8.88 -7.88
CA SER A 50 -9.06 -9.80 -6.95
C SER A 50 -8.28 -10.87 -7.71
N LEU A 51 -7.13 -11.24 -7.17
CA LEU A 51 -6.32 -12.33 -7.72
C LEU A 51 -6.44 -13.56 -6.82
N SER A 52 -6.56 -14.72 -7.44
CA SER A 52 -6.50 -15.98 -6.70
C SER A 52 -5.06 -16.25 -6.25
N LEU A 53 -4.88 -17.19 -5.35
CA LEU A 53 -3.54 -17.60 -4.92
C LEU A 53 -2.71 -18.10 -6.12
N ASN A 54 -3.34 -18.83 -7.03
CA ASN A 54 -2.64 -19.31 -8.24
C ASN A 54 -2.22 -18.14 -9.12
N ASP A 55 -3.07 -17.11 -9.25
CA ASP A 55 -2.74 -15.92 -10.02
C ASP A 55 -1.55 -15.18 -9.41
N VAL A 56 -1.53 -15.05 -8.10
CA VAL A 56 -0.42 -14.42 -7.38
C VAL A 56 0.87 -15.19 -7.63
N THR A 57 0.81 -16.51 -7.51
CA THR A 57 1.96 -17.38 -7.73
C THR A 57 2.48 -17.26 -9.17
N ALA A 58 1.57 -17.22 -10.14
CA ALA A 58 1.94 -17.10 -11.55
C ALA A 58 2.68 -15.78 -11.84
N ASN A 59 2.39 -14.73 -11.09
CA ASN A 59 3.04 -13.43 -11.28
C ASN A 59 4.39 -13.31 -10.56
N THR A 60 4.69 -14.21 -9.63
CA THR A 60 5.92 -14.13 -8.83
C THR A 60 7.16 -14.21 -9.71
N LYS A 61 7.11 -15.01 -10.76
CA LYS A 61 8.28 -15.22 -11.63
C LYS A 61 8.69 -13.93 -12.34
N TRP A 62 7.76 -13.25 -13.01
CA TRP A 62 8.14 -12.04 -13.75
C TRP A 62 8.54 -10.93 -12.79
N VAL A 63 7.90 -10.85 -11.63
CA VAL A 63 8.28 -9.87 -10.59
C VAL A 63 9.71 -10.11 -10.17
N GLY A 64 10.06 -11.36 -9.88
CA GLY A 64 11.42 -11.73 -9.49
C GLY A 64 12.43 -11.41 -10.58
N ASP A 65 12.10 -11.70 -11.83
CA ASP A 65 12.98 -11.44 -12.97
C ASP A 65 13.27 -9.96 -13.15
N VAL A 66 12.26 -9.10 -12.98
CA VAL A 66 12.44 -7.66 -13.09
C VAL A 66 13.36 -7.13 -11.98
N ILE A 67 13.15 -7.60 -10.75
CA ILE A 67 13.98 -7.16 -9.63
C ILE A 67 15.42 -7.65 -9.81
N GLU A 68 15.59 -8.87 -10.27
CA GLU A 68 16.91 -9.45 -10.53
C GLU A 68 17.66 -8.61 -11.57
N GLU A 69 16.99 -8.25 -12.66
CA GLU A 69 17.59 -7.44 -13.72
C GLU A 69 17.95 -6.03 -13.24
N LEU A 70 17.08 -5.44 -12.42
CA LEU A 70 17.31 -4.11 -11.86
C LEU A 70 18.47 -4.12 -10.87
N ASP A 71 18.65 -5.22 -10.13
CA ASP A 71 19.69 -5.43 -9.14
C ASP A 71 19.79 -4.27 -8.12
N PRO A 72 18.66 -3.92 -7.48
CA PRO A 72 18.63 -2.75 -6.60
C PRO A 72 19.22 -3.00 -5.21
N ILE A 73 19.43 -4.26 -4.86
CA ILE A 73 19.88 -4.67 -3.52
C ILE A 73 21.17 -5.46 -3.67
N SER A 74 22.24 -4.97 -3.03
CA SER A 74 23.54 -5.59 -3.13
C SER A 74 23.69 -6.87 -2.31
N SER A 75 22.83 -7.08 -1.33
CA SER A 75 22.86 -8.26 -0.49
C SER A 75 21.84 -9.29 -0.96
N SER A 76 21.83 -10.44 -0.33
CA SER A 76 20.77 -11.43 -0.55
C SER A 76 19.44 -10.84 -0.05
N TYR A 77 18.35 -11.22 -0.68
CA TYR A 77 17.03 -10.79 -0.25
C TYR A 77 16.02 -11.89 -0.48
N THR A 78 14.91 -11.77 0.24
CA THR A 78 13.76 -12.66 0.04
C THR A 78 12.70 -11.88 -0.73
N LEU A 79 11.99 -12.55 -1.62
CA LEU A 79 10.89 -11.94 -2.35
C LEU A 79 9.57 -12.54 -1.85
N GLU A 80 8.64 -11.67 -1.49
CA GLU A 80 7.30 -12.07 -1.10
C GLU A 80 6.30 -11.34 -1.99
N VAL A 81 5.49 -12.09 -2.73
CA VAL A 81 4.45 -11.51 -3.58
C VAL A 81 3.11 -11.96 -3.04
N SER A 82 2.21 -11.02 -2.81
CA SER A 82 0.91 -11.32 -2.22
C SER A 82 -0.16 -10.35 -2.72
N SER A 83 -1.40 -10.67 -2.42
CA SER A 83 -2.52 -9.77 -2.63
C SER A 83 -2.52 -8.69 -1.52
N PRO A 84 -3.28 -7.58 -1.70
CA PRO A 84 -3.26 -6.50 -0.71
C PRO A 84 -3.78 -6.88 0.67
N GLY A 85 -4.72 -7.82 0.75
CA GLY A 85 -5.35 -8.15 2.02
C GLY A 85 -6.33 -7.08 2.48
N MET A 86 -6.88 -7.26 3.68
CA MET A 86 -7.88 -6.35 4.23
C MET A 86 -7.27 -5.03 4.70
N ALA A 87 -6.06 -5.07 5.23
CA ALA A 87 -5.35 -3.85 5.62
C ALA A 87 -4.52 -3.36 4.43
N ARG A 88 -5.21 -3.07 3.34
CA ARG A 88 -4.60 -2.69 2.08
C ARG A 88 -3.81 -1.39 2.20
N PRO A 89 -2.55 -1.36 1.78
CA PRO A 89 -1.80 -0.12 1.74
C PRO A 89 -2.37 0.84 0.69
N LEU A 90 -2.34 2.12 0.99
CA LEU A 90 -2.72 3.18 0.05
C LEU A 90 -1.47 3.97 -0.25
N ARG A 91 -1.09 4.04 -1.51
CA ARG A 91 0.17 4.64 -1.91
C ARG A 91 0.00 5.82 -2.86
N ARG A 92 -0.95 5.72 -3.77
CA ARG A 92 -1.13 6.72 -4.83
C ARG A 92 -2.37 7.57 -4.56
N PRO A 93 -2.42 8.80 -5.07
CA PRO A 93 -3.63 9.61 -4.94
C PRO A 93 -4.88 8.88 -5.42
N CYS A 94 -4.78 8.11 -6.50
CA CYS A 94 -5.92 7.34 -7.01
C CYS A 94 -6.39 6.27 -6.02
N ASP A 95 -5.48 5.73 -5.21
CA ASP A 95 -5.85 4.75 -4.19
C ASP A 95 -6.74 5.41 -3.14
N PHE A 96 -6.36 6.61 -2.70
CA PHE A 96 -7.16 7.33 -1.70
C PHE A 96 -8.51 7.74 -2.27
N ALA A 97 -8.56 8.18 -3.52
CA ALA A 97 -9.81 8.55 -4.18
C ALA A 97 -10.76 7.36 -4.29
N ARG A 98 -10.20 6.19 -4.59
CA ARG A 98 -11.00 4.96 -4.72
C ARG A 98 -11.65 4.56 -3.40
N PHE A 99 -10.98 4.81 -2.29
CA PHE A 99 -11.44 4.35 -0.98
C PHE A 99 -12.01 5.47 -0.10
N VAL A 100 -12.48 6.55 -0.69
CA VAL A 100 -13.20 7.59 0.05
C VAL A 100 -14.39 6.95 0.75
N GLY A 101 -14.56 7.24 2.03
CA GLY A 101 -15.59 6.65 2.87
C GLY A 101 -15.10 5.51 3.76
N GLU A 102 -13.90 4.99 3.48
CA GLU A 102 -13.32 3.91 4.27
C GLU A 102 -12.43 4.46 5.38
N ASN A 103 -12.30 3.69 6.44
CA ASN A 103 -11.40 4.05 7.54
C ASN A 103 -9.97 3.68 7.20
N CYS A 104 -9.03 4.49 7.65
CA CYS A 104 -7.61 4.23 7.42
C CYS A 104 -6.77 4.62 8.63
N GLU A 105 -5.55 4.11 8.65
CA GLU A 105 -4.52 4.51 9.60
C GLU A 105 -3.39 5.12 8.78
N LEU A 106 -3.03 6.36 9.10
CA LEU A 106 -2.04 7.11 8.38
C LEU A 106 -0.91 7.53 9.31
N THR A 107 0.32 7.37 8.86
CA THR A 107 1.50 7.85 9.58
C THR A 107 2.12 8.97 8.75
N SER A 108 2.32 10.13 9.39
CA SER A 108 2.93 11.27 8.71
C SER A 108 4.44 11.27 8.88
N THR A 109 5.09 12.14 8.13
CA THR A 109 6.54 12.31 8.22
C THR A 109 6.94 13.23 9.37
N ALA A 110 5.98 13.77 10.12
CA ALA A 110 6.26 14.73 11.21
C ALA A 110 7.20 14.15 12.25
N THR A 111 8.14 14.95 12.71
CA THR A 111 9.08 14.57 13.76
C THR A 111 8.63 15.10 15.11
N GLU A 112 7.72 16.06 15.12
CA GLU A 112 7.15 16.62 16.33
C GLU A 112 5.64 16.63 16.22
N GLY A 113 4.97 16.58 17.36
CA GLY A 113 3.54 16.58 17.41
C GLY A 113 2.93 15.27 16.97
N ARG A 114 1.72 15.34 16.45
CA ARG A 114 0.97 14.15 16.08
C ARG A 114 1.50 13.56 14.78
N ARG A 115 1.84 12.29 14.82
CA ARG A 115 2.35 11.56 13.65
C ARG A 115 1.34 10.59 13.09
N LYS A 116 0.50 10.02 13.93
CA LYS A 116 -0.45 8.98 13.53
C LYS A 116 -1.87 9.51 13.57
N TYR A 117 -2.61 9.19 12.53
CA TYR A 117 -4.01 9.58 12.39
C TYR A 117 -4.82 8.35 12.05
N ALA A 118 -5.98 8.22 12.67
CA ALA A 118 -6.93 7.18 12.32
C ALA A 118 -8.26 7.84 12.07
N GLY A 119 -8.85 7.58 10.93
CA GLY A 119 -10.12 8.18 10.58
C GLY A 119 -10.60 7.74 9.22
N LYS A 120 -11.70 8.37 8.80
CA LYS A 120 -12.32 8.08 7.52
C LYS A 120 -11.74 8.99 6.44
N ILE A 121 -11.48 8.44 5.28
CA ILE A 121 -11.05 9.26 4.14
C ILE A 121 -12.27 10.06 3.68
N ALA A 122 -12.25 11.36 3.91
CA ALA A 122 -13.36 12.23 3.55
C ALA A 122 -13.25 12.73 2.12
N ALA A 123 -12.03 13.00 1.67
CA ALA A 123 -11.78 13.48 0.31
C ALA A 123 -10.33 13.24 -0.06
N ALA A 124 -10.06 13.18 -1.35
CA ALA A 124 -8.69 13.06 -1.84
C ALA A 124 -8.57 13.81 -3.16
N THR A 125 -7.44 14.50 -3.33
CA THR A 125 -7.10 15.19 -4.58
C THR A 125 -5.79 14.59 -5.07
N GLU A 126 -5.25 15.13 -6.14
CA GLU A 126 -3.94 14.69 -6.64
C GLU A 126 -2.80 15.12 -5.71
N ALA A 127 -3.04 16.11 -4.86
CA ALA A 127 -2.02 16.71 -4.00
C ALA A 127 -2.16 16.34 -2.53
N ASN A 128 -3.37 16.10 -2.05
CA ASN A 128 -3.60 15.89 -0.62
C ASN A 128 -4.79 14.98 -0.33
N VAL A 129 -4.87 14.57 0.92
CA VAL A 129 -5.96 13.75 1.44
C VAL A 129 -6.52 14.41 2.69
N THR A 130 -7.84 14.37 2.83
CA THR A 130 -8.53 14.87 4.01
C THR A 130 -9.13 13.70 4.78
N LEU A 131 -8.84 13.63 6.05
CA LEU A 131 -9.38 12.61 6.95
C LEU A 131 -10.34 13.24 7.93
N GLU A 132 -11.43 12.52 8.21
CA GLU A 132 -12.35 12.86 9.27
C GLU A 132 -12.03 11.97 10.46
N LEU A 133 -11.54 12.58 11.53
CA LEU A 133 -11.09 11.85 12.71
C LEU A 133 -12.26 11.49 13.62
N GLU A 134 -12.04 10.57 14.54
CA GLU A 134 -13.10 10.10 15.45
C GLU A 134 -13.70 11.20 16.32
N ASP A 135 -12.93 12.22 16.64
CA ASP A 135 -13.40 13.34 17.45
C ASP A 135 -14.20 14.37 16.63
N GLY A 136 -14.41 14.10 15.36
CA GLY A 136 -15.16 15.00 14.48
C GLY A 136 -14.30 16.06 13.81
N GLU A 137 -13.02 16.13 14.13
CA GLU A 137 -12.12 17.06 13.48
C GLU A 137 -11.70 16.54 12.11
N SER A 138 -11.36 17.48 11.24
CA SER A 138 -10.83 17.13 9.92
C SER A 138 -9.38 17.55 9.83
N VAL A 139 -8.57 16.75 9.16
CA VAL A 139 -7.18 17.11 8.90
C VAL A 139 -6.89 16.86 7.42
N THR A 140 -6.17 17.79 6.81
CA THR A 140 -5.73 17.66 5.41
C THR A 140 -4.22 17.59 5.40
N LEU A 141 -3.70 16.56 4.74
CA LEU A 141 -2.26 16.32 4.64
C LEU A 141 -1.87 16.23 3.18
N ASP A 142 -0.76 16.88 2.83
CA ASP A 142 -0.18 16.70 1.49
C ASP A 142 0.40 15.30 1.40
N PHE A 143 0.34 14.69 0.23
CA PHE A 143 0.89 13.33 0.07
C PHE A 143 2.40 13.28 0.37
N SER A 144 3.11 14.37 0.15
CA SER A 144 4.53 14.44 0.50
C SER A 144 4.77 14.33 2.02
N ASP A 145 3.75 14.61 2.82
CA ASP A 145 3.84 14.50 4.28
C ASP A 145 3.30 13.18 4.80
N VAL A 146 2.83 12.31 3.94
CA VAL A 146 2.34 10.99 4.32
C VAL A 146 3.46 9.98 4.17
N LYS A 147 3.87 9.37 5.29
CA LYS A 147 4.90 8.34 5.26
C LYS A 147 4.34 7.02 4.77
N LYS A 148 3.20 6.63 5.32
CA LYS A 148 2.48 5.43 4.90
C LYS A 148 1.03 5.51 5.34
N CYS A 149 0.18 4.77 4.66
CA CYS A 149 -1.23 4.67 5.01
C CYS A 149 -1.75 3.29 4.61
N LYS A 150 -2.66 2.77 5.40
CA LYS A 150 -3.32 1.52 5.08
C LYS A 150 -4.78 1.60 5.51
N LEU A 151 -5.62 0.84 4.85
CA LEU A 151 -7.02 0.73 5.25
C LEU A 151 -7.10 0.04 6.61
N LYS A 152 -8.04 0.48 7.41
CA LYS A 152 -8.34 -0.15 8.70
C LYS A 152 -9.67 -0.83 8.56
N PRO A 153 -9.70 -2.15 8.34
CA PRO A 153 -10.97 -2.85 8.15
C PRO A 153 -11.79 -2.76 9.41
N THR A 154 -13.08 -2.48 9.23
CA THR A 154 -14.02 -2.54 10.32
C THR A 154 -14.67 -3.89 10.26
N TYR A 155 -14.42 -4.70 11.28
CA TYR A 155 -15.05 -5.99 11.40
C TYR A 155 -16.34 -5.83 12.17
N ASP A 156 -17.41 -6.27 11.60
CA ASP A 156 -18.68 -6.23 12.29
C ASP A 156 -19.00 -7.59 12.86
N PHE A 157 -18.17 -8.00 13.79
CA PHE A 157 -18.35 -9.27 14.44
C PHE A 157 -19.45 -9.27 15.46
N LYS A 158 -19.77 -8.07 15.90
CA LYS A 158 -20.73 -7.96 16.94
C LYS A 158 -22.06 -8.34 16.56
N PRO A 159 -22.37 -8.18 15.52
CA PRO A 159 -23.63 -8.41 15.26
C PRO A 159 -23.94 -9.67 15.11
N ALA A 160 -23.05 -9.81 15.27
CA ALA A 160 -23.33 -10.86 15.21
C ALA A 160 -24.27 -10.99 16.18
N LYS A 161 -24.17 -10.39 16.34
CA LYS A 161 -24.56 -10.48 16.80
C LYS A 161 -25.72 -10.15 16.91
N GLU A 162 -25.55 -9.79 16.90
CA GLU A 162 -26.32 -9.59 16.87
C GLU A 162 -27.18 -9.99 16.79
N GLY A 163 -27.11 -10.20 16.94
CA GLY A 163 -27.71 -10.62 16.82
C GLY A 163 -28.51 -10.77 17.12
N LYS A 164 -28.45 -10.63 17.33
CA LYS A 164 -29.08 -10.80 17.60
C LYS A 164 -29.57 -10.97 17.52
#